data_2439a452c0cf97bf89455d1744de0a84
#
_entry.id   2439a452c0cf97bf89455d1744de0a84
#
_cell.length_a   1.000
_cell.length_b   1.000
_cell.length_c   1.000
_cell.angle_alpha   90.00
_cell.angle_beta   90.00
_cell.angle_gamma   90.00
#
_symmetry.space_group_name_H-M   'P 1'
#
loop_
_entity.id
_entity.type
_entity.pdbx_description
1 polymer ?
#
loop_
_entity_poly.entity_id
_entity_poly.type
_entity_poly.pdbx_seq_one_letter_code
_entity_poly.pdbx_strand_id
1 'polypeptide(L)'
;MRGTPVRPELVEGQLAQIGRGFDKLSPSGAGARRRKPLLLHAFAKPVLFVVCLLPFAWLLYGAITSIYGVNTLGANPAETLIRATGDWTLRFLCITLSVTPLRQWLKQPALARFRRMLGLFTFFYGCVHFLCYSWLDMGLVLDDIVRDIPKRPFILVGTSALLLTTALALTSFNRAIKALGAARWQALHRAVYAVALLAILHFFWMRA
;
A
#
# COMPACT_ATOMS: atom_id res chain seq x y z
N MET A 1 23.12 66.96 -28.43
CA MET A 1 23.54 66.37 -27.15
C MET A 1 23.99 64.92 -27.41
N ARG A 2 25.31 64.67 -27.35
CA ARG A 2 25.90 63.34 -27.66
C ARG A 2 26.04 62.60 -26.32
N GLY A 3 25.31 61.48 -26.18
CA GLY A 3 25.43 60.60 -25.04
C GLY A 3 26.79 59.93 -25.01
N THR A 4 27.48 60.01 -23.87
CA THR A 4 28.76 59.34 -23.64
C THR A 4 28.56 57.81 -23.60
N PRO A 5 29.37 57.01 -24.31
CA PRO A 5 29.27 55.56 -24.27
C PRO A 5 29.68 55.06 -22.88
N VAL A 6 28.79 54.30 -22.24
CA VAL A 6 29.07 53.60 -20.99
C VAL A 6 30.14 52.55 -21.26
N ARG A 7 31.27 52.63 -20.54
CA ARG A 7 32.36 51.65 -20.65
C ARG A 7 31.91 50.27 -20.13
N PRO A 8 31.93 49.23 -20.94
CA PRO A 8 31.47 47.88 -20.55
C PRO A 8 32.25 47.31 -19.35
N GLU A 9 33.51 47.65 -19.21
CA GLU A 9 34.39 47.17 -18.13
C GLU A 9 33.92 47.57 -16.72
N LEU A 10 33.24 48.72 -16.56
CA LEU A 10 32.69 49.15 -15.26
C LEU A 10 31.48 48.31 -14.86
N VAL A 11 30.67 47.85 -15.80
CA VAL A 11 29.49 47.04 -15.55
C VAL A 11 29.88 45.61 -15.15
N GLU A 12 30.89 45.02 -15.82
CA GLU A 12 31.40 43.70 -15.47
C GLU A 12 32.06 43.64 -14.08
N GLY A 13 32.81 44.72 -13.75
CA GLY A 13 33.41 44.84 -12.40
C GLY A 13 32.37 44.92 -11.27
N GLN A 14 31.26 45.62 -11.51
CA GLN A 14 30.15 45.71 -10.53
C GLN A 14 29.38 44.39 -10.41
N LEU A 15 29.13 43.68 -11.50
CA LEU A 15 28.48 42.35 -11.49
C LEU A 15 29.33 41.32 -10.79
N ALA A 16 30.65 41.35 -10.96
CA ALA A 16 31.59 40.46 -10.26
C ALA A 16 31.67 40.75 -8.75
N GLN A 17 31.47 42.00 -8.30
CA GLN A 17 31.40 42.34 -6.88
C GLN A 17 30.06 41.90 -6.26
N ILE A 18 28.94 42.02 -6.99
CA ILE A 18 27.62 41.58 -6.53
C ILE A 18 27.62 40.05 -6.37
N GLY A 19 28.21 39.31 -7.32
CA GLY A 19 28.34 37.84 -7.25
C GLY A 19 29.12 37.36 -6.02
N ARG A 20 30.23 38.05 -5.68
CA ARG A 20 31.03 37.73 -4.48
C ARG A 20 30.34 38.09 -3.16
N GLY A 21 29.41 39.03 -3.17
CA GLY A 21 28.59 39.39 -2.01
C GLY A 21 27.52 38.34 -1.70
N PHE A 22 26.98 37.68 -2.73
CA PHE A 22 25.98 36.65 -2.56
C PHE A 22 26.56 35.32 -2.03
N ASP A 23 27.77 34.96 -2.40
CA ASP A 23 28.45 33.76 -1.87
C ASP A 23 28.78 33.85 -0.38
N LYS A 24 28.93 35.07 0.16
CA LYS A 24 29.15 35.29 1.60
C LYS A 24 27.86 35.31 2.44
N LEU A 25 26.68 35.36 1.80
CA LEU A 25 25.37 35.30 2.45
C LEU A 25 24.74 33.91 2.41
N SER A 26 25.44 32.93 1.86
CA SER A 26 25.08 31.54 2.05
C SER A 26 25.21 31.21 3.54
N PRO A 27 24.11 31.05 4.29
CA PRO A 27 24.23 30.64 5.69
C PRO A 27 24.88 29.28 5.67
N SER A 28 26.13 29.20 6.10
CA SER A 28 26.74 27.96 6.63
C SER A 28 25.91 27.59 7.84
N GLY A 29 24.63 27.32 7.59
CA GLY A 29 23.80 26.61 8.52
C GLY A 29 24.50 25.25 8.73
N ALA A 30 25.20 25.14 9.82
CA ALA A 30 25.57 23.89 10.42
C ALA A 30 24.27 23.07 10.40
N GLY A 31 24.08 22.34 9.31
CA GLY A 31 23.01 21.38 9.18
C GLY A 31 23.18 20.44 10.32
N ALA A 32 22.43 20.67 11.39
CA ALA A 32 22.20 19.65 12.39
C ALA A 32 21.77 18.42 11.59
N ARG A 33 22.72 17.55 11.24
CA ARG A 33 22.48 16.22 10.75
C ARG A 33 21.59 15.59 11.81
N ARG A 34 20.26 15.71 11.63
CA ARG A 34 19.30 14.88 12.35
C ARG A 34 19.79 13.46 12.11
N ARG A 35 20.55 12.95 13.06
CA ARG A 35 20.96 11.55 13.11
C ARG A 35 19.65 10.78 13.06
N LYS A 36 19.33 10.31 11.85
CA LYS A 36 18.20 9.40 11.66
C LYS A 36 18.46 8.27 12.64
N PRO A 37 17.54 7.87 13.49
CA PRO A 37 17.71 6.72 14.36
C PRO A 37 17.85 5.50 13.46
N LEU A 38 19.09 5.17 13.08
CA LEU A 38 19.45 4.20 12.05
C LEU A 38 18.94 2.80 12.44
N LEU A 39 18.96 2.49 13.74
CA LEU A 39 18.55 1.22 14.30
C LEU A 39 17.03 1.01 14.25
N LEU A 40 16.24 2.01 14.60
CA LEU A 40 14.76 1.92 14.48
C LEU A 40 14.33 1.75 13.02
N HIS A 41 15.14 2.21 12.05
CA HIS A 41 14.85 2.12 10.62
C HIS A 41 15.10 0.74 10.02
N ALA A 42 16.10 0.02 10.49
CA ALA A 42 16.46 -1.29 9.97
C ALA A 42 15.46 -2.37 10.44
N PHE A 43 15.06 -2.35 11.70
CA PHE A 43 14.19 -3.36 12.28
C PHE A 43 12.70 -3.12 12.08
N ALA A 44 12.26 -1.88 11.80
CA ALA A 44 10.85 -1.56 11.69
C ALA A 44 10.12 -2.30 10.55
N LYS A 45 10.79 -2.55 9.42
CA LYS A 45 10.18 -3.31 8.31
C LYS A 45 10.00 -4.80 8.64
N PRO A 46 11.04 -5.53 9.09
CA PRO A 46 10.87 -6.94 9.45
C PRO A 46 9.89 -7.14 10.61
N VAL A 47 9.92 -6.27 11.62
CA VAL A 47 8.94 -6.32 12.72
C VAL A 47 7.52 -6.13 12.22
N LEU A 48 7.28 -5.10 11.40
CA LEU A 48 5.95 -4.88 10.83
C LEU A 48 5.52 -6.04 9.94
N PHE A 49 6.43 -6.63 9.17
CA PHE A 49 6.15 -7.82 8.35
C PHE A 49 5.68 -8.99 9.21
N VAL A 50 6.38 -9.29 10.29
CA VAL A 50 6.00 -10.36 11.23
C VAL A 50 4.64 -10.05 11.87
N VAL A 51 4.42 -8.81 12.34
CA VAL A 51 3.13 -8.40 12.92
C VAL A 51 1.99 -8.56 11.90
N CYS A 52 2.20 -8.19 10.65
CA CYS A 52 1.20 -8.38 9.59
C CYS A 52 0.91 -9.85 9.27
N LEU A 53 1.85 -10.75 9.54
CA LEU A 53 1.72 -12.19 9.31
C LEU A 53 1.04 -12.93 10.49
N LEU A 54 1.03 -12.35 11.70
CA LEU A 54 0.46 -12.98 12.88
C LEU A 54 -1.01 -13.42 12.71
N PRO A 55 -1.91 -12.61 12.12
CA PRO A 55 -3.28 -13.05 11.92
C PRO A 55 -3.39 -14.28 11.01
N PHE A 56 -2.56 -14.35 9.98
CA PHE A 56 -2.52 -15.51 9.10
C PHE A 56 -2.01 -16.76 9.83
N ALA A 57 -0.94 -16.62 10.62
CA ALA A 57 -0.41 -17.72 11.41
C ALA A 57 -1.44 -18.25 12.43
N TRP A 58 -2.21 -17.35 13.06
CA TRP A 58 -3.29 -17.71 13.95
C TRP A 58 -4.42 -18.47 13.25
N LEU A 59 -4.87 -17.98 12.09
CA LEU A 59 -5.93 -18.64 11.31
C LEU A 59 -5.45 -20.01 10.78
N LEU A 60 -4.19 -20.11 10.36
CA LEU A 60 -3.59 -21.36 9.92
C LEU A 60 -3.50 -22.38 11.07
N TYR A 61 -3.07 -21.93 12.25
CA TYR A 61 -3.06 -22.76 13.45
C TYR A 61 -4.48 -23.26 13.77
N GLY A 62 -5.48 -22.38 13.74
CA GLY A 62 -6.88 -22.75 13.96
C GLY A 62 -7.41 -23.75 12.92
N ALA A 63 -7.04 -23.57 11.64
CA ALA A 63 -7.42 -24.52 10.58
C ALA A 63 -6.80 -25.91 10.82
N ILE A 64 -5.52 -25.97 11.15
CA ILE A 64 -4.81 -27.24 11.43
C ILE A 64 -5.42 -27.92 12.66
N THR A 65 -5.61 -27.21 13.77
CA THR A 65 -6.17 -27.81 15.00
C THR A 65 -7.60 -28.29 14.81
N SER A 66 -8.40 -27.61 13.97
CA SER A 66 -9.76 -28.07 13.64
C SER A 66 -9.77 -29.40 12.91
N ILE A 67 -8.78 -29.70 12.08
CA ILE A 67 -8.61 -31.00 11.42
C ILE A 67 -8.39 -32.12 12.47
N TYR A 68 -7.70 -31.80 13.56
CA TYR A 68 -7.43 -32.75 14.66
C TYR A 68 -8.54 -32.77 15.73
N GLY A 69 -9.71 -32.18 15.45
CA GLY A 69 -10.86 -32.19 16.35
C GLY A 69 -10.81 -31.16 17.47
N VAL A 70 -9.83 -30.26 17.49
CA VAL A 70 -9.76 -29.16 18.46
C VAL A 70 -10.56 -27.97 17.92
N ASN A 71 -11.65 -27.65 18.57
CA ASN A 71 -12.60 -26.62 18.11
C ASN A 71 -12.10 -25.19 18.42
N THR A 72 -11.03 -24.75 17.77
CA THR A 72 -10.46 -23.40 17.94
C THR A 72 -11.15 -22.33 17.09
N LEU A 73 -11.80 -22.72 15.99
CA LEU A 73 -12.48 -21.81 15.05
C LEU A 73 -14.01 -21.80 15.22
N GLY A 74 -14.56 -22.53 16.22
CA GLY A 74 -15.99 -22.60 16.48
C GLY A 74 -16.71 -23.68 15.68
N ALA A 75 -18.03 -23.66 15.67
CA ALA A 75 -18.89 -24.71 15.10
C ALA A 75 -18.76 -24.87 13.59
N ASN A 76 -18.44 -23.80 12.87
CA ASN A 76 -18.21 -23.83 11.41
C ASN A 76 -16.84 -23.23 11.05
N PRO A 77 -15.76 -24.04 11.07
CA PRO A 77 -14.41 -23.58 10.78
C PRO A 77 -14.25 -22.99 9.39
N ALA A 78 -14.94 -23.54 8.38
CA ALA A 78 -14.87 -23.04 7.00
C ALA A 78 -15.40 -21.61 6.88
N GLU A 79 -16.57 -21.36 7.41
CA GLU A 79 -17.18 -20.02 7.43
C GLU A 79 -16.31 -19.03 8.21
N THR A 80 -15.79 -19.45 9.36
CA THR A 80 -14.91 -18.62 10.20
C THR A 80 -13.65 -18.21 9.44
N LEU A 81 -13.01 -19.14 8.70
CA LEU A 81 -11.83 -18.84 7.90
C LEU A 81 -12.14 -17.88 6.75
N ILE A 82 -13.23 -18.12 6.02
CA ILE A 82 -13.65 -17.26 4.92
C ILE A 82 -13.91 -15.83 5.45
N ARG A 83 -14.70 -15.69 6.51
CA ARG A 83 -15.03 -14.39 7.08
C ARG A 83 -13.80 -13.67 7.65
N ALA A 84 -12.98 -14.36 8.44
CA ALA A 84 -11.81 -13.77 9.09
C ALA A 84 -10.76 -13.31 8.07
N THR A 85 -10.50 -14.07 7.00
CA THR A 85 -9.56 -13.65 5.94
C THR A 85 -10.08 -12.44 5.17
N GLY A 86 -11.38 -12.34 4.92
CA GLY A 86 -12.03 -11.17 4.34
C GLY A 86 -11.93 -9.93 5.24
N ASP A 87 -12.21 -10.09 6.53
CA ASP A 87 -12.08 -9.02 7.52
C ASP A 87 -10.64 -8.48 7.60
N TRP A 88 -9.63 -9.36 7.57
CA TRP A 88 -8.23 -8.94 7.54
C TRP A 88 -7.85 -8.24 6.24
N THR A 89 -8.39 -8.68 5.11
CA THR A 89 -8.20 -7.99 3.82
C THR A 89 -8.69 -6.55 3.91
N LEU A 90 -9.91 -6.34 4.43
CA LEU A 90 -10.49 -5.01 4.58
C LEU A 90 -9.71 -4.15 5.59
N ARG A 91 -9.29 -4.72 6.73
CA ARG A 91 -8.46 -4.02 7.71
C ARG A 91 -7.14 -3.54 7.11
N PHE A 92 -6.42 -4.39 6.39
CA PHE A 92 -5.16 -3.99 5.72
C PHE A 92 -5.38 -2.96 4.62
N LEU A 93 -6.49 -3.03 3.91
CA LEU A 93 -6.86 -2.00 2.93
C LEU A 93 -7.08 -0.64 3.62
N CYS A 94 -7.86 -0.60 4.70
CA CYS A 94 -8.10 0.61 5.49
C CYS A 94 -6.79 1.17 6.08
N ILE A 95 -5.94 0.33 6.65
CA ILE A 95 -4.62 0.73 7.17
C ILE A 95 -3.74 1.30 6.05
N THR A 96 -3.71 0.66 4.87
CA THR A 96 -2.94 1.11 3.70
C THR A 96 -3.39 2.51 3.24
N LEU A 97 -4.70 2.76 3.20
CA LEU A 97 -5.27 4.06 2.85
C LEU A 97 -4.97 5.12 3.91
N SER A 98 -5.02 4.75 5.19
CA SER A 98 -4.75 5.65 6.32
C SER A 98 -3.29 6.10 6.40
N VAL A 99 -2.33 5.40 5.79
CA VAL A 99 -0.91 5.80 5.79
C VAL A 99 -0.71 7.21 5.22
N THR A 100 -1.46 7.59 4.19
CA THR A 100 -1.29 8.90 3.54
C THR A 100 -1.75 10.06 4.42
N PRO A 101 -2.99 10.09 4.95
CA PRO A 101 -3.42 11.14 5.86
C PRO A 101 -2.60 11.16 7.16
N LEU A 102 -2.28 9.98 7.71
CA LEU A 102 -1.50 9.86 8.94
C LEU A 102 -0.09 10.43 8.77
N ARG A 103 0.56 10.20 7.61
CA ARG A 103 1.85 10.80 7.28
C ARG A 103 1.81 12.32 7.27
N GLN A 104 0.73 12.90 6.73
CA GLN A 104 0.55 14.35 6.65
C GLN A 104 0.29 14.93 8.04
N TRP A 105 -0.60 14.32 8.81
CA TRP A 105 -0.98 14.77 10.14
C TRP A 105 0.17 14.68 11.14
N LEU A 106 0.87 13.56 11.19
CA LEU A 106 2.03 13.35 12.08
C LEU A 106 3.32 14.00 11.56
N LYS A 107 3.31 14.61 10.36
CA LYS A 107 4.50 15.18 9.68
C LYS A 107 5.67 14.18 9.60
N GLN A 108 5.37 12.87 9.47
CA GLN A 108 6.36 11.79 9.43
C GLN A 108 6.48 11.17 8.04
N PRO A 109 7.40 11.67 7.17
CA PRO A 109 7.57 11.14 5.80
C PRO A 109 7.99 9.68 5.77
N ALA A 110 8.58 9.17 6.85
CA ALA A 110 9.02 7.78 6.98
C ALA A 110 7.88 6.76 6.85
N LEU A 111 6.64 7.11 7.21
CA LEU A 111 5.48 6.23 7.13
C LEU A 111 5.17 5.77 5.70
N ALA A 112 5.49 6.60 4.69
CA ALA A 112 5.26 6.25 3.28
C ALA A 112 5.94 4.94 2.85
N ARG A 113 7.02 4.53 3.54
CA ARG A 113 7.77 3.30 3.24
C ARG A 113 6.98 2.03 3.53
N PHE A 114 6.03 2.11 4.46
CA PHE A 114 5.22 0.96 4.88
C PHE A 114 4.01 0.75 3.97
N ARG A 115 3.57 1.79 3.25
CA ARG A 115 2.37 1.74 2.40
C ARG A 115 2.43 0.60 1.38
N ARG A 116 3.57 0.42 0.71
CA ARG A 116 3.75 -0.64 -0.28
C ARG A 116 3.62 -2.03 0.34
N MET A 117 4.23 -2.24 1.50
CA MET A 117 4.18 -3.52 2.21
C MET A 117 2.76 -3.82 2.69
N LEU A 118 2.09 -2.85 3.29
CA LEU A 118 0.70 -2.99 3.75
C LEU A 118 -0.25 -3.28 2.59
N GLY A 119 -0.07 -2.60 1.43
CA GLY A 119 -0.84 -2.89 0.21
C GLY A 119 -0.60 -4.31 -0.33
N LEU A 120 0.62 -4.83 -0.24
CA LEU A 120 0.92 -6.22 -0.60
C LEU A 120 0.28 -7.21 0.39
N PHE A 121 0.19 -6.88 1.68
CA PHE A 121 -0.57 -7.69 2.64
C PHE A 121 -2.08 -7.64 2.37
N THR A 122 -2.63 -6.51 1.93
CA THR A 122 -4.02 -6.45 1.45
C THR A 122 -4.25 -7.45 0.32
N PHE A 123 -3.36 -7.48 -0.66
CA PHE A 123 -3.42 -8.44 -1.76
C PHE A 123 -3.27 -9.89 -1.28
N PHE A 124 -2.29 -10.15 -0.41
CA PHE A 124 -2.05 -11.48 0.15
C PHE A 124 -3.30 -12.02 0.86
N TYR A 125 -3.89 -11.26 1.77
CA TYR A 125 -5.10 -11.69 2.48
C TYR A 125 -6.30 -11.81 1.54
N GLY A 126 -6.41 -10.97 0.50
CA GLY A 126 -7.43 -11.09 -0.54
C GLY A 126 -7.30 -12.39 -1.33
N CYS A 127 -6.09 -12.80 -1.67
CA CYS A 127 -5.82 -14.10 -2.31
C CYS A 127 -6.17 -15.27 -1.38
N VAL A 128 -5.79 -15.19 -0.10
CA VAL A 128 -6.14 -16.23 0.89
C VAL A 128 -7.65 -16.31 1.08
N HIS A 129 -8.35 -15.18 1.14
CA HIS A 129 -9.81 -15.12 1.24
C HIS A 129 -10.48 -15.81 0.03
N PHE A 130 -10.05 -15.47 -1.17
CA PHE A 130 -10.54 -16.11 -2.40
C PHE A 130 -10.21 -17.60 -2.44
N LEU A 131 -9.03 -18.00 -1.99
CA LEU A 131 -8.64 -19.41 -1.88
C LEU A 131 -9.51 -20.16 -0.88
N CYS A 132 -9.82 -19.59 0.29
CA CYS A 132 -10.71 -20.19 1.27
C CYS A 132 -12.12 -20.40 0.68
N TYR A 133 -12.67 -19.40 -0.02
CA TYR A 133 -13.93 -19.52 -0.73
C TYR A 133 -13.86 -20.65 -1.79
N SER A 134 -12.83 -20.63 -2.65
CA SER A 134 -12.70 -21.59 -3.73
C SER A 134 -12.52 -23.03 -3.25
N TRP A 135 -11.85 -23.22 -2.12
CA TRP A 135 -11.58 -24.54 -1.56
C TRP A 135 -12.70 -25.04 -0.66
N LEU A 136 -13.08 -24.22 0.34
CA LEU A 136 -13.98 -24.68 1.41
C LEU A 136 -15.46 -24.61 1.00
N ASP A 137 -15.83 -23.67 0.12
CA ASP A 137 -17.21 -23.49 -0.35
C ASP A 137 -17.45 -24.19 -1.71
N MET A 138 -16.49 -24.10 -2.65
CA MET A 138 -16.62 -24.60 -4.02
C MET A 138 -15.84 -25.89 -4.30
N GLY A 139 -15.10 -26.47 -3.33
CA GLY A 139 -14.34 -27.72 -3.48
C GLY A 139 -13.25 -27.69 -4.56
N LEU A 140 -12.75 -26.49 -4.94
CA LEU A 140 -11.76 -26.25 -6.02
C LEU A 140 -12.22 -26.68 -7.42
N VAL A 141 -13.52 -26.82 -7.66
CA VAL A 141 -14.05 -27.11 -8.99
C VAL A 141 -14.10 -25.81 -9.80
N LEU A 142 -13.16 -25.64 -10.73
CA LEU A 142 -13.00 -24.39 -11.50
C LEU A 142 -14.26 -24.01 -12.28
N ASP A 143 -14.94 -24.98 -12.87
CA ASP A 143 -16.16 -24.75 -13.65
C ASP A 143 -17.28 -24.16 -12.77
N ASP A 144 -17.43 -24.69 -11.56
CA ASP A 144 -18.40 -24.20 -10.59
C ASP A 144 -18.04 -22.79 -10.11
N ILE A 145 -16.76 -22.52 -9.80
CA ILE A 145 -16.29 -21.20 -9.41
C ILE A 145 -16.59 -20.15 -10.50
N VAL A 146 -16.23 -20.47 -11.77
CA VAL A 146 -16.43 -19.56 -12.90
C VAL A 146 -17.91 -19.29 -13.15
N ARG A 147 -18.77 -20.28 -12.98
CA ARG A 147 -20.22 -20.14 -13.12
C ARG A 147 -20.87 -19.43 -11.94
N ASP A 148 -20.32 -19.55 -10.74
CA ASP A 148 -20.86 -18.96 -9.52
C ASP A 148 -20.60 -17.44 -9.47
N ILE A 149 -19.42 -16.98 -9.90
CA ILE A 149 -19.02 -15.57 -9.88
C ILE A 149 -20.09 -14.62 -10.48
N PRO A 150 -20.62 -14.84 -11.70
CA PRO A 150 -21.63 -13.96 -12.28
C PRO A 150 -23.02 -14.13 -11.67
N LYS A 151 -23.32 -15.29 -11.07
CA LYS A 151 -24.63 -15.58 -10.48
C LYS A 151 -24.87 -14.84 -9.17
N ARG A 152 -23.82 -14.61 -8.39
CA ARG A 152 -23.89 -13.95 -7.08
C ARG A 152 -23.25 -12.55 -7.16
N PRO A 153 -24.05 -11.46 -7.17
CA PRO A 153 -23.52 -10.11 -7.37
C PRO A 153 -22.42 -9.72 -6.38
N PHE A 154 -22.51 -10.18 -5.11
CA PHE A 154 -21.51 -9.90 -4.10
C PHE A 154 -20.17 -10.60 -4.40
N ILE A 155 -20.17 -11.83 -4.96
CA ILE A 155 -18.95 -12.53 -5.38
C ILE A 155 -18.31 -11.83 -6.58
N LEU A 156 -19.13 -11.40 -7.55
CA LEU A 156 -18.66 -10.64 -8.72
C LEU A 156 -17.93 -9.35 -8.29
N VAL A 157 -18.52 -8.61 -7.33
CA VAL A 157 -17.91 -7.38 -6.80
C VAL A 157 -16.61 -7.67 -6.05
N GLY A 158 -16.58 -8.71 -5.19
CA GLY A 158 -15.37 -9.14 -4.48
C GLY A 158 -14.26 -9.58 -5.43
N THR A 159 -14.60 -10.38 -6.44
CA THR A 159 -13.66 -10.85 -7.48
C THR A 159 -13.12 -9.68 -8.30
N SER A 160 -13.96 -8.70 -8.65
CA SER A 160 -13.55 -7.49 -9.36
C SER A 160 -12.56 -6.67 -8.52
N ALA A 161 -12.81 -6.53 -7.21
CA ALA A 161 -11.89 -5.87 -6.28
C ALA A 161 -10.54 -6.61 -6.21
N LEU A 162 -10.55 -7.95 -6.19
CA LEU A 162 -9.34 -8.76 -6.18
C LEU A 162 -8.55 -8.61 -7.48
N LEU A 163 -9.21 -8.62 -8.65
CA LEU A 163 -8.56 -8.41 -9.95
C LEU A 163 -7.86 -7.05 -10.03
N LEU A 164 -8.55 -5.97 -9.59
CA LEU A 164 -7.93 -4.64 -9.50
C LEU A 164 -6.75 -4.62 -8.54
N THR A 165 -6.88 -5.25 -7.37
CA THR A 165 -5.80 -5.34 -6.39
C THR A 165 -4.61 -6.14 -6.93
N THR A 166 -4.87 -7.20 -7.72
CA THR A 166 -3.84 -7.97 -8.45
C THR A 166 -3.06 -7.07 -9.41
N ALA A 167 -3.75 -6.26 -10.22
CA ALA A 167 -3.10 -5.32 -11.12
C ALA A 167 -2.21 -4.32 -10.37
N LEU A 168 -2.68 -3.80 -9.21
CA LEU A 168 -1.89 -2.92 -8.35
C LEU A 168 -0.68 -3.64 -7.74
N ALA A 169 -0.82 -4.88 -7.30
CA ALA A 169 0.27 -5.69 -6.75
C ALA A 169 1.34 -5.98 -7.81
N LEU A 170 0.94 -6.43 -9.00
CA LEU A 170 1.84 -6.72 -10.13
C LEU A 170 2.59 -5.47 -10.61
N THR A 171 2.02 -4.29 -10.48
CA THR A 171 2.68 -3.03 -10.84
C THR A 171 3.44 -2.38 -9.68
N SER A 172 3.48 -3.02 -8.52
CA SER A 172 4.20 -2.52 -7.34
C SER A 172 5.71 -2.77 -7.37
N PHE A 173 6.25 -3.56 -8.31
CA PHE A 173 7.68 -3.82 -8.43
C PHE A 173 8.45 -2.64 -9.01
N ASN A 174 9.71 -2.48 -8.60
CA ASN A 174 10.56 -1.38 -9.07
C ASN A 174 10.73 -1.37 -10.60
N ARG A 175 10.76 -2.56 -11.25
CA ARG A 175 10.83 -2.68 -12.72
C ARG A 175 9.57 -2.11 -13.37
N ALA A 176 8.38 -2.44 -12.86
CA ALA A 176 7.10 -1.94 -13.37
C ALA A 176 6.98 -0.41 -13.19
N ILE A 177 7.41 0.13 -12.03
CA ILE A 177 7.43 1.58 -11.79
C ILE A 177 8.32 2.30 -12.80
N LYS A 178 9.52 1.74 -13.09
CA LYS A 178 10.44 2.30 -14.09
C LYS A 178 9.88 2.23 -15.51
N ALA A 179 9.23 1.11 -15.86
CA ALA A 179 8.65 0.91 -17.19
C ALA A 179 7.43 1.81 -17.47
N LEU A 180 6.54 1.96 -16.48
CA LEU A 180 5.34 2.80 -16.60
C LEU A 180 5.63 4.30 -16.50
N GLY A 181 6.70 4.66 -15.78
CA GLY A 181 6.96 6.03 -15.37
C GLY A 181 6.07 6.49 -14.21
N ALA A 182 6.53 7.51 -13.48
CA ALA A 182 5.89 7.94 -12.23
C ALA A 182 4.43 8.40 -12.42
N ALA A 183 4.14 9.14 -13.50
CA ALA A 183 2.80 9.69 -13.72
C ALA A 183 1.75 8.60 -14.01
N ARG A 184 2.06 7.67 -14.91
CA ARG A 184 1.14 6.56 -15.26
C ARG A 184 0.98 5.60 -14.08
N TRP A 185 2.08 5.32 -13.37
CA TRP A 185 2.04 4.48 -12.19
C TRP A 185 1.15 5.07 -11.09
N GLN A 186 1.26 6.39 -10.81
CA GLN A 186 0.39 7.07 -9.85
C GLN A 186 -1.08 7.08 -10.30
N ALA A 187 -1.35 7.28 -11.60
CA ALA A 187 -2.70 7.23 -12.14
C ALA A 187 -3.34 5.85 -11.94
N LEU A 188 -2.60 4.77 -12.26
CA LEU A 188 -3.04 3.39 -12.02
C LEU A 188 -3.29 3.12 -10.53
N HIS A 189 -2.37 3.54 -9.65
CA HIS A 189 -2.49 3.28 -8.22
C HIS A 189 -3.60 4.08 -7.51
N ARG A 190 -4.21 5.07 -8.18
CA ARG A 190 -5.47 5.68 -7.72
C ARG A 190 -6.65 4.72 -7.79
N ALA A 191 -6.59 3.65 -8.57
CA ALA A 191 -7.60 2.59 -8.58
C ALA A 191 -7.78 1.91 -7.20
N VAL A 192 -6.86 2.11 -6.25
CA VAL A 192 -7.05 1.66 -4.85
C VAL A 192 -8.33 2.23 -4.21
N TYR A 193 -8.79 3.40 -4.63
CA TYR A 193 -10.06 3.95 -4.14
C TYR A 193 -11.27 3.20 -4.70
N ALA A 194 -11.20 2.76 -5.96
CA ALA A 194 -12.22 1.88 -6.53
C ALA A 194 -12.22 0.51 -5.83
N VAL A 195 -11.03 -0.05 -5.54
CA VAL A 195 -10.89 -1.27 -4.73
C VAL A 195 -11.57 -1.11 -3.37
N ALA A 196 -11.34 0.03 -2.69
CA ALA A 196 -11.95 0.28 -1.39
C ALA A 196 -13.49 0.33 -1.47
N LEU A 197 -14.03 1.01 -2.47
CA LEU A 197 -15.48 1.09 -2.67
C LEU A 197 -16.08 -0.30 -2.93
N LEU A 198 -15.48 -1.08 -3.82
CA LEU A 198 -15.92 -2.44 -4.12
C LEU A 198 -15.81 -3.37 -2.90
N ALA A 199 -14.71 -3.28 -2.14
CA ALA A 199 -14.50 -4.08 -0.94
C ALA A 199 -15.53 -3.76 0.15
N ILE A 200 -15.87 -2.49 0.37
CA ILE A 200 -16.90 -2.06 1.31
C ILE A 200 -18.28 -2.54 0.86
N LEU A 201 -18.60 -2.42 -0.44
CA LEU A 201 -19.86 -2.88 -1.00
C LEU A 201 -20.01 -4.41 -0.85
N HIS A 202 -18.96 -5.15 -1.18
CA HIS A 202 -18.88 -6.60 -0.99
C HIS A 202 -19.11 -6.99 0.48
N PHE A 203 -18.40 -6.34 1.39
CA PHE A 203 -18.53 -6.57 2.83
C PHE A 203 -19.95 -6.29 3.34
N PHE A 204 -20.54 -5.18 2.90
CA PHE A 204 -21.89 -4.81 3.29
C PHE A 204 -22.91 -5.85 2.85
N TRP A 205 -22.85 -6.32 1.61
CA TRP A 205 -23.76 -7.36 1.10
C TRP A 205 -23.59 -8.72 1.79
N MET A 206 -22.39 -9.03 2.25
CA MET A 206 -22.15 -10.28 2.98
C MET A 206 -22.67 -10.24 4.44
N ARG A 207 -23.00 -9.05 4.94
CA ARG A 207 -23.50 -8.85 6.30
C ARG A 207 -24.99 -8.51 6.37
N ALA A 208 -25.60 -8.11 5.25
CA ALA A 208 -27.02 -7.87 5.13
C ALA A 208 -27.81 -9.17 4.98
#